data_2ffa11e252f467fd5606a204aea12e0b
#
_entry.id   2ffa11e252f467fd5606a204aea12e0b
#
_cell.length_a   1.000
_cell.length_b   1.000
_cell.length_c   1.000
_cell.angle_alpha   90.00
_cell.angle_beta   90.00
_cell.angle_gamma   90.00
#
_symmetry.space_group_name_H-M   'P 1'
#
loop_
_entity.id
_entity.type
_entity.pdbx_description
1 polymer ?
#
loop_
_entity_poly.entity_id
_entity_poly.type
_entity_poly.pdbx_seq_one_letter_code
_entity_poly.pdbx_strand_id
1 'polypeptide(L)'
;NIMNYINHHFTEEITVDKIAAELFLNKNYIAHVFKDETGHTLIGYAILLRINRAKILLTKTDKSITQIAAECGYDDFTYFSRQFKKSTNMTPRDYRKEYADHGEAEE
;
A
#
# COMPACT_ATOMS: atom_id res chain seq x y z
N ASN A 1 7.31 -16.98 3.41
CA ASN A 1 7.68 -16.81 2.01
C ASN A 1 7.58 -15.36 1.58
N ILE A 2 7.76 -15.10 0.30
CA ILE A 2 7.81 -13.73 -0.19
C ILE A 2 6.52 -12.96 0.08
N MET A 3 5.38 -13.57 -0.22
CA MET A 3 4.09 -12.92 0.00
C MET A 3 3.87 -12.59 1.47
N ASN A 4 4.17 -13.53 2.34
CA ASN A 4 4.02 -13.28 3.77
C ASN A 4 4.92 -12.16 4.24
N TYR A 5 6.15 -12.11 3.74
CA TYR A 5 7.06 -11.04 4.11
C TYR A 5 6.47 -9.68 3.71
N ILE A 6 6.01 -9.56 2.48
CA ILE A 6 5.48 -8.29 1.99
C ILE A 6 4.22 -7.90 2.77
N ASN A 7 3.34 -8.87 3.04
CA ASN A 7 2.12 -8.58 3.78
C ASN A 7 2.40 -8.04 5.18
N HIS A 8 3.51 -8.44 5.78
CA HIS A 8 3.84 -7.99 7.14
C HIS A 8 4.72 -6.74 7.16
N HIS A 9 5.30 -6.37 6.02
CA HIS A 9 6.29 -5.29 6.00
C HIS A 9 6.00 -4.21 4.96
N PHE A 10 4.81 -4.18 4.37
CA PHE A 10 4.57 -3.29 3.24
C PHE A 10 4.61 -1.81 3.62
N THR A 11 4.48 -1.48 4.90
CA THR A 11 4.58 -0.11 5.35
C THR A 11 6.02 0.32 5.58
N GLU A 12 6.98 -0.60 5.42
CA GLU A 12 8.39 -0.31 5.53
C GLU A 12 8.98 -0.24 4.13
N GLU A 13 10.25 0.11 4.06
CA GLU A 13 10.93 0.11 2.78
C GLU A 13 11.07 -1.32 2.27
N ILE A 14 10.52 -1.58 1.10
CA ILE A 14 10.58 -2.92 0.49
C ILE A 14 11.58 -2.89 -0.65
N THR A 15 12.62 -3.71 -0.55
CA THR A 15 13.59 -3.88 -1.63
C THR A 15 13.84 -5.36 -1.83
N VAL A 16 14.26 -5.70 -3.05
CA VAL A 16 14.62 -7.09 -3.35
C VAL A 16 15.79 -7.54 -2.48
N ASP A 17 16.75 -6.63 -2.24
CA ASP A 17 17.89 -6.96 -1.41
C ASP A 17 17.48 -7.33 0.02
N LYS A 18 16.57 -6.57 0.60
CA LYS A 18 16.09 -6.86 1.96
C LYS A 18 15.39 -8.20 2.03
N ILE A 19 14.52 -8.46 1.05
CA ILE A 19 13.79 -9.72 1.04
C ILE A 19 14.75 -10.89 0.86
N ALA A 20 15.71 -10.73 -0.03
CA ALA A 20 16.70 -11.80 -0.27
C ALA A 20 17.47 -12.11 0.99
N ALA A 21 17.88 -11.08 1.73
CA ALA A 21 18.62 -11.28 2.97
C ALA A 21 17.77 -11.98 4.02
N GLU A 22 16.52 -11.54 4.17
CA GLU A 22 15.64 -12.09 5.20
C GLU A 22 15.25 -13.54 4.92
N LEU A 23 15.01 -13.85 3.66
CA LEU A 23 14.52 -15.19 3.31
C LEU A 23 15.62 -16.11 2.78
N PHE A 24 16.86 -15.63 2.76
CA PHE A 24 18.00 -16.42 2.27
C PHE A 24 17.79 -16.89 0.84
N LEU A 25 17.27 -16.00 -0.01
CA LEU A 25 16.99 -16.31 -1.40
C LEU A 25 17.82 -15.45 -2.33
N ASN A 26 17.99 -15.91 -3.57
CA ASN A 26 18.69 -15.17 -4.60
C ASN A 26 17.77 -14.04 -5.10
N LYS A 27 18.33 -12.84 -5.24
CA LYS A 27 17.48 -11.69 -5.60
C LYS A 27 16.93 -11.78 -7.02
N ASN A 28 17.67 -12.36 -7.94
CA ASN A 28 17.16 -12.55 -9.30
C ASN A 28 15.99 -13.53 -9.31
N TYR A 29 16.10 -14.57 -8.51
CA TYR A 29 15.03 -15.54 -8.37
C TYR A 29 13.76 -14.88 -7.83
N ILE A 30 13.92 -14.05 -6.79
CA ILE A 30 12.79 -13.38 -6.18
C ILE A 30 12.06 -12.49 -7.19
N ALA A 31 12.81 -11.64 -7.87
CA ALA A 31 12.21 -10.71 -8.81
C ALA A 31 11.48 -11.43 -9.92
N HIS A 32 12.09 -12.49 -10.44
CA HIS A 32 11.56 -13.23 -11.57
C HIS A 32 10.32 -14.03 -11.19
N VAL A 33 10.44 -14.81 -10.13
CA VAL A 33 9.35 -15.70 -9.72
C VAL A 33 8.15 -14.91 -9.23
N PHE A 34 8.41 -13.84 -8.47
CA PHE A 34 7.30 -13.06 -7.96
C PHE A 34 6.48 -12.45 -9.08
N LYS A 35 7.15 -11.87 -10.07
CA LYS A 35 6.43 -11.28 -11.17
C LYS A 35 5.68 -12.32 -12.00
N ASP A 36 6.31 -13.47 -12.21
CA ASP A 36 5.66 -14.55 -12.96
C ASP A 36 4.39 -15.04 -12.27
N GLU A 37 4.44 -15.16 -10.94
CA GLU A 37 3.33 -15.75 -10.21
C GLU A 37 2.22 -14.77 -9.88
N THR A 38 2.55 -13.50 -9.69
CA THR A 38 1.55 -12.52 -9.26
C THR A 38 1.18 -11.52 -10.34
N GLY A 39 1.99 -11.41 -11.37
CA GLY A 39 1.79 -10.38 -12.38
C GLY A 39 2.25 -9.00 -11.95
N HIS A 40 2.78 -8.86 -10.74
CA HIS A 40 3.22 -7.58 -10.19
C HIS A 40 4.70 -7.62 -9.85
N THR A 41 5.37 -6.46 -9.96
CA THR A 41 6.69 -6.35 -9.37
C THR A 41 6.54 -6.29 -7.86
N LEU A 42 7.64 -6.52 -7.15
CA LEU A 42 7.60 -6.44 -5.69
C LEU A 42 7.15 -5.07 -5.20
N ILE A 43 7.71 -4.03 -5.81
CA ILE A 43 7.36 -2.66 -5.42
C ILE A 43 5.92 -2.35 -5.78
N GLY A 44 5.48 -2.79 -6.96
CA GLY A 44 4.10 -2.58 -7.37
C GLY A 44 3.11 -3.24 -6.42
N TYR A 45 3.44 -4.44 -5.97
CA TYR A 45 2.58 -5.13 -5.03
C TYR A 45 2.54 -4.44 -3.68
N ALA A 46 3.69 -3.95 -3.20
CA ALA A 46 3.72 -3.21 -1.95
C ALA A 46 2.88 -1.94 -2.03
N ILE A 47 2.95 -1.25 -3.16
CA ILE A 47 2.13 -0.05 -3.36
C ILE A 47 0.65 -0.42 -3.32
N LEU A 48 0.27 -1.50 -3.96
CA LEU A 48 -1.11 -1.97 -3.93
C LEU A 48 -1.59 -2.18 -2.49
N LEU A 49 -0.77 -2.81 -1.66
CA LEU A 49 -1.14 -3.05 -0.28
C LEU A 49 -1.25 -1.75 0.51
N ARG A 50 -0.34 -0.82 0.27
CA ARG A 50 -0.39 0.48 0.94
C ARG A 50 -1.66 1.24 0.57
N ILE A 51 -2.00 1.24 -0.70
CA ILE A 51 -3.19 1.95 -1.14
C ILE A 51 -4.45 1.29 -0.60
N ASN A 52 -4.50 -0.03 -0.58
CA ASN A 52 -5.65 -0.73 0.00
C ASN A 52 -5.81 -0.40 1.49
N ARG A 53 -4.69 -0.32 2.22
CA ARG A 53 -4.75 0.07 3.62
C ARG A 53 -5.28 1.49 3.77
N ALA A 54 -4.81 2.40 2.89
CA ALA A 54 -5.26 3.78 2.93
C ALA A 54 -6.76 3.88 2.67
N LYS A 55 -7.28 3.09 1.74
CA LYS A 55 -8.72 3.08 1.47
C LYS A 55 -9.52 2.72 2.72
N ILE A 56 -9.05 1.71 3.44
CA ILE A 56 -9.72 1.29 4.67
C ILE A 56 -9.69 2.41 5.71
N LEU A 57 -8.53 3.01 5.92
CA LEU A 57 -8.40 4.06 6.93
C LEU A 57 -9.20 5.30 6.55
N LEU A 58 -9.24 5.64 5.26
CA LEU A 58 -10.00 6.80 4.80
C LEU A 58 -11.50 6.63 5.04
N THR A 59 -12.00 5.41 4.86
CA THR A 59 -13.44 5.18 4.91
C THR A 59 -13.94 4.72 6.27
N LYS A 60 -13.06 4.16 7.09
CA LYS A 60 -13.47 3.58 8.37
C LYS A 60 -12.99 4.34 9.60
N THR A 61 -12.18 5.37 9.43
CA THR A 61 -11.66 6.14 10.56
C THR A 61 -11.76 7.62 10.27
N ASP A 62 -11.56 8.41 11.33
CA ASP A 62 -11.52 9.87 11.23
C ASP A 62 -10.09 10.41 11.21
N LYS A 63 -9.10 9.53 11.05
CA LYS A 63 -7.71 9.97 11.05
C LYS A 63 -7.47 10.98 9.94
N SER A 64 -6.57 11.92 10.18
CA SER A 64 -6.22 12.89 9.16
C SER A 64 -5.56 12.18 7.98
N ILE A 65 -5.67 12.77 6.80
CA ILE A 65 -5.07 12.16 5.61
C ILE A 65 -3.55 12.10 5.77
N THR A 66 -2.95 13.10 6.41
CA THR A 66 -1.52 13.10 6.67
C THR A 66 -1.13 11.91 7.57
N GLN A 67 -1.91 11.66 8.60
CA GLN A 67 -1.65 10.54 9.49
C GLN A 67 -1.80 9.21 8.76
N ILE A 68 -2.82 9.11 7.90
CA ILE A 68 -3.04 7.90 7.12
C ILE A 68 -1.85 7.63 6.21
N ALA A 69 -1.34 8.67 5.54
CA ALA A 69 -0.18 8.51 4.68
C ALA A 69 0.99 7.92 5.45
N ALA A 70 1.26 8.46 6.64
CA ALA A 70 2.35 7.97 7.46
C ALA A 70 2.14 6.52 7.88
N GLU A 71 0.91 6.18 8.28
CA GLU A 71 0.63 4.82 8.72
C GLU A 71 0.73 3.81 7.58
N CYS A 72 0.55 4.27 6.34
CA CYS A 72 0.67 3.38 5.20
C CYS A 72 2.11 3.29 4.68
N GLY A 73 3.05 3.97 5.34
CA GLY A 73 4.44 3.85 4.99
C GLY A 73 4.98 4.95 4.10
N TYR A 74 4.28 6.07 4.00
CA TYR A 74 4.71 7.19 3.17
C TYR A 74 5.26 8.32 4.03
N ASP A 75 6.49 8.73 3.75
CA ASP A 75 7.09 9.87 4.44
C ASP A 75 6.66 11.18 3.83
N ASP A 76 6.29 11.16 2.55
CA ASP A 76 5.98 12.37 1.79
C ASP A 76 4.51 12.35 1.42
N PHE A 77 3.76 13.32 1.96
CA PHE A 77 2.33 13.42 1.70
C PHE A 77 2.02 13.64 0.22
N THR A 78 2.81 14.46 -0.44
CA THR A 78 2.60 14.74 -1.86
C THR A 78 2.75 13.48 -2.69
N TYR A 79 3.77 12.69 -2.36
CA TYR A 79 3.98 11.43 -3.07
C TYR A 79 2.84 10.45 -2.81
N PHE A 80 2.37 10.38 -1.56
CA PHE A 80 1.23 9.53 -1.23
C PHE A 80 0.00 9.93 -2.04
N SER A 81 -0.32 11.22 -2.08
CA SER A 81 -1.49 11.69 -2.81
C SER A 81 -1.40 11.36 -4.28
N ARG A 82 -0.21 11.50 -4.85
CA ARG A 82 0.00 11.20 -6.26
C ARG A 82 -0.17 9.71 -6.53
N GLN A 83 0.39 8.88 -5.68
CA GLN A 83 0.25 7.43 -5.78
C GLN A 83 -1.20 7.02 -5.65
N PHE A 84 -1.89 7.58 -4.67
CA PHE A 84 -3.29 7.25 -4.43
C PHE A 84 -4.14 7.63 -5.64
N LYS A 85 -3.94 8.83 -6.17
CA LYS A 85 -4.72 9.26 -7.32
C LYS A 85 -4.42 8.41 -8.55
N LYS A 86 -3.17 8.01 -8.72
CA LYS A 86 -2.81 7.15 -9.83
C LYS A 86 -3.50 5.79 -9.73
N SER A 87 -3.64 5.28 -8.52
CA SER A 87 -4.26 3.96 -8.31
C SER A 87 -5.77 3.99 -8.37
N THR A 88 -6.39 5.07 -7.91
CA THR A 88 -7.84 5.11 -7.73
C THR A 88 -8.53 6.12 -8.63
N ASN A 89 -7.78 6.99 -9.29
CA ASN A 89 -8.29 8.12 -10.09
C ASN A 89 -8.96 9.18 -9.23
N MET A 90 -8.75 9.14 -7.90
CA MET A 90 -9.31 10.10 -6.98
C MET A 90 -8.24 10.53 -5.98
N THR A 91 -8.32 11.76 -5.51
CA THR A 91 -7.45 12.16 -4.40
C THR A 91 -7.92 11.45 -3.14
N PRO A 92 -7.06 11.31 -2.13
CA PRO A 92 -7.51 10.72 -0.87
C PRO A 92 -8.69 11.46 -0.26
N ARG A 93 -8.69 12.77 -0.37
CA ARG A 93 -9.78 13.59 0.15
C ARG A 93 -11.10 13.29 -0.55
N ASP A 94 -11.06 13.25 -1.88
CA ASP A 94 -12.26 12.94 -2.66
C ASP A 94 -12.74 11.52 -2.41
N TYR A 95 -11.81 10.60 -2.25
CA TYR A 95 -12.15 9.22 -1.96
C TYR A 95 -12.89 9.12 -0.63
N ARG A 96 -12.38 9.80 0.40
CA ARG A 96 -13.05 9.81 1.69
C ARG A 96 -14.45 10.38 1.58
N LYS A 97 -14.56 11.50 0.87
CA LYS A 97 -15.84 12.17 0.71
C LYS A 97 -16.86 11.26 0.03
N GLU A 98 -16.42 10.52 -0.95
CA GLU A 98 -17.31 9.69 -1.74
C GLU A 98 -17.68 8.38 -1.03
N TYR A 99 -16.72 7.77 -0.34
CA TYR A 99 -16.89 6.41 0.17
C TYR A 99 -16.84 6.28 1.69
N ALA A 100 -16.73 7.37 2.43
CA ALA A 100 -16.64 7.25 3.87
C ALA A 100 -17.86 6.53 4.43
N ASP A 101 -17.60 5.72 5.44
CA ASP A 101 -18.65 4.95 6.09
C ASP A 101 -19.27 5.81 7.17
N HIS A 102 -20.40 6.40 6.89
CA HIS A 102 -21.06 7.33 7.80
C HIS A 102 -22.13 6.67 8.64
N GLY A 103 -22.02 5.46 8.94
CA GLY A 103 -22.88 4.68 9.80
C GLY A 103 -24.29 5.17 9.97
N GLU A 104 -24.44 6.36 10.46
CA GLU A 104 -25.76 6.87 10.74
C GLU A 104 -26.45 7.36 9.51
N ALA A 105 -25.73 7.61 8.47
CA ALA A 105 -26.32 8.23 7.30
C ALA A 105 -27.29 7.33 6.63
N GLU A 106 -27.15 6.07 6.78
CA GLU A 106 -27.98 5.23 6.06
C GLU A 106 -29.20 4.91 6.78
N GLU A 107 -29.38 5.25 7.83
CA GLU A 107 -30.56 4.85 8.41
C GLU A 107 -31.63 5.49 8.22
#